data_2de0dcc1324f6d8e3e2d14d4bf4b64f2
#
_entry.id   2de0dcc1324f6d8e3e2d14d4bf4b64f2
#
_cell.length_a   1.000
_cell.length_b   1.000
_cell.length_c   1.000
_cell.angle_alpha   90.00
_cell.angle_beta   90.00
_cell.angle_gamma   90.00
#
_symmetry.space_group_name_H-M   'P 1'
#
loop_
_entity.id
_entity.type
_entity.pdbx_description
1 polymer ?
#
loop_
_entity_poly.entity_id
_entity_poly.type
_entity_poly.pdbx_seq_one_letter_code
_entity_poly.pdbx_strand_id
1 'polypeptide(L)'
;DFFKEENISELKENQENMSVELVRDNLRFLSFSFDKTLPKNDFPKGLFPFFNRGEPKVCSFCDYVIFTEYNGKLFILLIELKKGKDNVMKQLNAAQCFSEYLISTINRVYGTSLKPEIRKISIRERHIKPKQKQKDIEYIENFHTFENSKFWLKKYLV
;
A
#
# COMPACT_ATOMS: atom_id res chain seq x y z
N ASP A 1 -19.56 8.31 -4.83
CA ASP A 1 -18.48 7.46 -4.28
C ASP A 1 -17.55 7.05 -5.41
N PHE A 2 -16.30 7.52 -5.32
CA PHE A 2 -15.31 7.27 -6.39
C PHE A 2 -14.75 5.85 -6.34
N PHE A 3 -14.84 5.21 -5.19
CA PHE A 3 -14.23 3.91 -4.93
C PHE A 3 -15.17 3.02 -4.15
N LYS A 4 -15.12 1.73 -4.46
CA LYS A 4 -15.81 0.71 -3.69
C LYS A 4 -15.02 0.45 -2.40
N GLU A 5 -15.64 0.68 -1.24
CA GLU A 5 -15.01 0.38 0.04
C GLU A 5 -14.82 -1.12 0.23
N GLU A 6 -13.60 -1.54 0.52
CA GLU A 6 -13.31 -2.89 1.01
C GLU A 6 -12.89 -2.79 2.48
N ASN A 7 -13.67 -3.40 3.36
CA ASN A 7 -13.31 -3.57 4.77
C ASN A 7 -12.37 -4.77 4.92
N ILE A 8 -11.08 -4.52 4.95
CA ILE A 8 -10.08 -5.55 5.20
C ILE A 8 -9.66 -5.56 6.68
N SER A 9 -9.49 -6.74 7.25
CA SER A 9 -8.93 -6.94 8.61
C SER A 9 -7.53 -7.55 8.58
N GLU A 10 -7.07 -7.91 7.40
CA GLU A 10 -5.83 -8.64 7.21
C GLU A 10 -5.22 -8.30 5.84
N LEU A 11 -3.92 -8.11 5.81
CA LEU A 11 -3.12 -7.96 4.60
C LEU A 11 -2.57 -9.33 4.23
N LYS A 12 -2.85 -9.81 3.00
CA LYS A 12 -2.44 -11.14 2.53
C LYS A 12 -1.66 -11.04 1.23
N GLU A 13 -0.55 -11.77 1.15
CA GLU A 13 0.15 -12.09 -0.08
C GLU A 13 0.15 -13.60 -0.29
N ASN A 14 -0.63 -14.04 -1.29
CA ASN A 14 -0.89 -15.47 -1.50
C ASN A 14 0.32 -16.20 -2.10
N GLN A 15 1.10 -15.55 -2.96
CA GLN A 15 2.26 -16.18 -3.60
C GLN A 15 3.36 -16.46 -2.57
N GLU A 16 3.52 -15.58 -1.58
CA GLU A 16 4.49 -15.73 -0.51
C GLU A 16 3.89 -16.44 0.73
N ASN A 17 2.60 -16.77 0.71
CA ASN A 17 1.87 -17.31 1.86
C ASN A 17 2.13 -16.49 3.13
N MET A 18 1.96 -15.19 3.01
CA MET A 18 2.19 -14.21 4.08
C MET A 18 0.88 -13.54 4.48
N SER A 19 0.68 -13.38 5.78
CA SER A 19 -0.51 -12.74 6.34
C SER A 19 -0.15 -11.89 7.54
N VAL A 20 -0.71 -10.68 7.58
CA VAL A 20 -0.49 -9.71 8.65
C VAL A 20 -1.81 -9.11 9.09
N GLU A 21 -2.11 -9.19 10.38
CA GLU A 21 -3.32 -8.60 10.97
C GLU A 21 -3.26 -7.07 10.86
N LEU A 22 -4.32 -6.46 10.32
CA LEU A 22 -4.46 -5.02 10.22
C LEU A 22 -5.20 -4.46 11.44
N VAL A 23 -4.49 -3.74 12.31
CA VAL A 23 -5.06 -3.08 13.48
C VAL A 23 -5.43 -1.64 13.12
N ARG A 24 -6.73 -1.34 13.12
CA ARG A 24 -7.33 -0.11 12.58
C ARG A 24 -7.48 1.03 13.59
N ASP A 25 -7.58 0.73 14.88
CA ASP A 25 -7.81 1.72 15.96
C ASP A 25 -8.98 2.69 15.68
N ASN A 26 -10.11 2.20 15.16
CA ASN A 26 -11.29 2.96 14.76
C ASN A 26 -11.08 3.96 13.60
N LEU A 27 -9.97 3.88 12.87
CA LEU A 27 -9.75 4.71 11.69
C LEU A 27 -10.65 4.27 10.53
N ARG A 28 -11.16 5.25 9.79
CA ARG A 28 -11.76 5.03 8.48
C ARG A 28 -10.68 5.00 7.43
N PHE A 29 -10.73 4.02 6.55
CA PHE A 29 -9.79 3.91 5.44
C PHE A 29 -10.44 3.27 4.23
N LEU A 30 -9.85 3.54 3.09
CA LEU A 30 -10.16 2.91 1.83
C LEU A 30 -8.91 2.12 1.40
N SER A 31 -9.08 0.84 1.06
CA SER A 31 -7.97 0.00 0.63
C SER A 31 -8.19 -0.59 -0.75
N PHE A 32 -7.10 -0.73 -1.49
CA PHE A 32 -7.06 -1.42 -2.77
C PHE A 32 -5.98 -2.49 -2.75
N SER A 33 -6.31 -3.65 -3.32
CA SER A 33 -5.33 -4.65 -3.71
C SER A 33 -5.38 -4.80 -5.22
N PHE A 34 -4.29 -4.51 -5.90
CA PHE A 34 -4.26 -4.54 -7.37
C PHE A 34 -4.48 -5.93 -7.94
N ASP A 35 -4.06 -6.98 -7.23
CA ASP A 35 -4.24 -8.37 -7.68
C ASP A 35 -5.68 -8.87 -7.56
N LYS A 36 -6.46 -8.28 -6.65
CA LYS A 36 -7.83 -8.73 -6.33
C LYS A 36 -8.92 -7.87 -6.92
N THR A 37 -8.62 -6.59 -7.16
CA THR A 37 -9.65 -5.58 -7.47
C THR A 37 -10.03 -5.54 -8.95
N LEU A 38 -9.20 -6.10 -9.84
CA LEU A 38 -9.45 -6.09 -11.27
C LEU A 38 -10.02 -7.44 -11.74
N PRO A 39 -11.31 -7.53 -12.10
CA PRO A 39 -11.86 -8.72 -12.70
C PRO A 39 -11.10 -9.06 -13.99
N LYS A 40 -10.53 -10.27 -14.07
CA LYS A 40 -9.77 -10.71 -15.25
C LYS A 40 -10.56 -10.63 -16.56
N ASN A 41 -11.88 -10.75 -16.48
CA ASN A 41 -12.77 -10.69 -17.64
C ASN A 41 -12.95 -9.27 -18.17
N ASP A 42 -12.99 -8.26 -17.27
CA ASP A 42 -13.21 -6.87 -17.65
C ASP A 42 -11.89 -6.16 -18.02
N PHE A 43 -10.78 -6.66 -17.49
CA PHE A 43 -9.43 -6.12 -17.74
C PHE A 43 -8.44 -7.20 -18.17
N PRO A 44 -8.68 -7.88 -19.31
CA PRO A 44 -7.82 -9.00 -19.76
C PRO A 44 -6.36 -8.57 -20.01
N LYS A 45 -6.16 -7.27 -20.23
CA LYS A 45 -4.83 -6.64 -20.42
C LYS A 45 -4.33 -5.91 -19.18
N GLY A 46 -5.04 -6.01 -18.02
CA GLY A 46 -4.70 -5.32 -16.77
C GLY A 46 -5.03 -3.84 -16.78
N LEU A 47 -4.65 -3.16 -15.69
CA LEU A 47 -4.97 -1.75 -15.44
C LEU A 47 -4.42 -0.79 -16.52
N PHE A 48 -3.32 -1.17 -17.18
CA PHE A 48 -2.67 -0.36 -18.21
C PHE A 48 -2.54 -1.13 -19.52
N PRO A 49 -3.61 -1.19 -20.34
CA PRO A 49 -3.61 -1.97 -21.59
C PRO A 49 -2.63 -1.46 -22.66
N PHE A 50 -2.13 -0.23 -22.50
CA PHE A 50 -1.17 0.41 -23.40
C PHE A 50 0.29 0.10 -23.06
N PHE A 51 0.57 -0.48 -21.89
CA PHE A 51 1.93 -0.91 -21.57
C PHE A 51 2.25 -2.31 -22.11
N ASN A 52 3.47 -2.48 -22.57
CA ASN A 52 4.01 -3.80 -22.90
C ASN A 52 4.28 -4.59 -21.61
N ARG A 53 3.48 -5.60 -21.35
CA ARG A 53 3.63 -6.46 -20.17
C ARG A 53 4.88 -7.33 -20.18
N GLY A 54 5.47 -7.54 -21.37
CA GLY A 54 6.75 -8.24 -21.51
C GLY A 54 7.93 -7.44 -20.95
N GLU A 55 7.75 -6.12 -20.78
CA GLU A 55 8.77 -5.30 -20.16
C GLU A 55 8.77 -5.51 -18.63
N PRO A 56 9.92 -5.92 -18.05
CA PRO A 56 10.01 -6.22 -16.64
C PRO A 56 9.60 -5.01 -15.77
N LYS A 57 8.67 -5.23 -14.85
CA LYS A 57 8.28 -4.29 -13.79
C LYS A 57 7.44 -3.08 -14.22
N VAL A 58 7.06 -2.97 -15.49
CA VAL A 58 6.21 -1.86 -15.96
C VAL A 58 4.81 -1.91 -15.36
N CYS A 59 4.28 -3.12 -15.14
CA CYS A 59 2.95 -3.35 -14.55
C CYS A 59 3.01 -3.91 -13.12
N SER A 60 4.17 -3.83 -12.43
CA SER A 60 4.31 -4.33 -11.07
C SER A 60 3.99 -3.22 -10.07
N PHE A 61 2.95 -3.45 -9.26
CA PHE A 61 2.53 -2.57 -8.17
C PHE A 61 2.74 -3.24 -6.82
N CYS A 62 2.62 -2.48 -5.74
CA CYS A 62 2.60 -3.02 -4.40
C CYS A 62 1.28 -3.74 -4.10
N ASP A 63 1.26 -4.59 -3.08
CA ASP A 63 0.11 -5.43 -2.73
C ASP A 63 -1.11 -4.62 -2.31
N TYR A 64 -0.91 -3.54 -1.53
CA TYR A 64 -1.99 -2.70 -1.01
C TYR A 64 -1.68 -1.22 -1.10
N VAL A 65 -2.73 -0.45 -1.39
CA VAL A 65 -2.76 1.00 -1.25
C VAL A 65 -3.89 1.35 -0.29
N ILE A 66 -3.57 2.05 0.80
CA ILE A 66 -4.54 2.47 1.81
C ILE A 66 -4.60 3.99 1.86
N PHE A 67 -5.80 4.53 1.69
CA PHE A 67 -6.11 5.95 1.88
C PHE A 67 -6.80 6.13 3.22
N THR A 68 -6.33 7.05 4.03
CA THR A 68 -6.97 7.37 5.31
C THR A 68 -6.74 8.83 5.66
N GLU A 69 -7.66 9.39 6.43
CA GLU A 69 -7.53 10.71 7.02
C GLU A 69 -7.20 10.58 8.51
N TYR A 70 -6.25 11.37 8.96
CA TYR A 70 -5.92 11.47 10.37
C TYR A 70 -5.47 12.90 10.72
N ASN A 71 -6.07 13.48 11.77
CA ASN A 71 -5.81 14.86 12.20
C ASN A 71 -5.91 15.90 11.07
N GLY A 72 -6.89 15.75 10.17
CA GLY A 72 -7.12 16.67 9.05
C GLY A 72 -6.13 16.55 7.91
N LYS A 73 -5.26 15.54 7.91
CA LYS A 73 -4.33 15.22 6.83
C LYS A 73 -4.73 13.95 6.13
N LEU A 74 -4.61 13.93 4.80
CA LEU A 74 -4.78 12.74 3.98
C LEU A 74 -3.45 11.98 3.90
N PHE A 75 -3.48 10.70 4.21
CA PHE A 75 -2.36 9.78 4.09
C PHE A 75 -2.63 8.72 3.03
N ILE A 76 -1.59 8.37 2.29
CA ILE A 76 -1.57 7.22 1.37
C ILE A 76 -0.46 6.28 1.81
N LEU A 77 -0.84 5.08 2.25
CA LEU A 77 0.10 4.04 2.64
C LEU A 77 0.24 3.04 1.49
N LEU A 78 1.43 2.93 0.96
CA LEU A 78 1.81 1.97 -0.09
C LEU A 78 2.51 0.80 0.58
N ILE A 79 1.90 -0.39 0.51
CA ILE A 79 2.33 -1.54 1.32
C ILE A 79 2.69 -2.70 0.41
N GLU A 80 3.89 -3.24 0.61
CA GLU A 80 4.38 -4.46 -0.02
C GLU A 80 4.73 -5.49 1.06
N LEU A 81 4.21 -6.71 0.94
CA LEU A 81 4.50 -7.83 1.81
C LEU A 81 5.58 -8.71 1.17
N LYS A 82 6.65 -9.04 1.91
CA LYS A 82 7.77 -9.81 1.37
C LYS A 82 8.41 -10.70 2.44
N LYS A 83 8.64 -11.97 2.13
CA LYS A 83 9.38 -12.88 3.02
C LYS A 83 10.89 -12.67 2.97
N GLY A 84 11.41 -12.34 1.81
CA GLY A 84 12.84 -12.20 1.56
C GLY A 84 13.39 -10.79 1.78
N LYS A 85 14.67 -10.60 1.40
CA LYS A 85 15.36 -9.30 1.44
C LYS A 85 15.29 -8.55 0.10
N ASP A 86 14.45 -8.97 -0.82
CA ASP A 86 14.35 -8.39 -2.16
C ASP A 86 13.97 -6.90 -2.11
N ASN A 87 14.43 -6.18 -3.11
CA ASN A 87 14.13 -4.75 -3.23
C ASN A 87 12.70 -4.55 -3.73
N VAL A 88 11.86 -3.98 -2.88
CA VAL A 88 10.44 -3.68 -3.13
C VAL A 88 10.20 -2.26 -3.65
N MET A 89 11.26 -1.44 -3.78
CA MET A 89 11.10 -0.02 -4.12
C MET A 89 10.48 0.20 -5.49
N LYS A 90 10.66 -0.71 -6.44
CA LYS A 90 10.09 -0.57 -7.78
C LYS A 90 8.57 -0.66 -7.75
N GLN A 91 8.00 -1.62 -6.99
CA GLN A 91 6.57 -1.76 -6.80
C GLN A 91 5.98 -0.56 -6.04
N LEU A 92 6.65 -0.13 -4.97
CA LEU A 92 6.23 1.02 -4.18
C LEU A 92 6.28 2.33 -4.98
N ASN A 93 7.31 2.53 -5.81
CA ASN A 93 7.41 3.70 -6.69
C ASN A 93 6.32 3.70 -7.77
N ALA A 94 6.04 2.56 -8.38
CA ALA A 94 4.95 2.45 -9.35
C ALA A 94 3.58 2.76 -8.72
N ALA A 95 3.33 2.25 -7.51
CA ALA A 95 2.11 2.54 -6.76
C ALA A 95 2.04 4.03 -6.35
N GLN A 96 3.17 4.68 -6.07
CA GLN A 96 3.21 6.12 -5.83
C GLN A 96 2.76 6.91 -7.07
N CYS A 97 3.35 6.65 -8.24
CA CYS A 97 2.97 7.30 -9.50
C CYS A 97 1.47 7.15 -9.77
N PHE A 98 0.93 5.96 -9.55
CA PHE A 98 -0.50 5.71 -9.71
C PHE A 98 -1.35 6.51 -8.70
N SER A 99 -0.95 6.55 -7.44
CA SER A 99 -1.64 7.29 -6.39
C SER A 99 -1.64 8.80 -6.66
N GLU A 100 -0.53 9.34 -7.15
CA GLU A 100 -0.40 10.73 -7.56
C GLU A 100 -1.32 11.06 -8.74
N TYR A 101 -1.44 10.15 -9.72
CA TYR A 101 -2.40 10.27 -10.81
C TYR A 101 -3.84 10.30 -10.31
N LEU A 102 -4.22 9.43 -9.36
CA LEU A 102 -5.55 9.42 -8.75
C LEU A 102 -5.86 10.75 -8.06
N ILE A 103 -4.95 11.23 -7.21
CA ILE A 103 -5.13 12.51 -6.49
C ILE A 103 -5.22 13.68 -7.48
N SER A 104 -4.37 13.71 -8.49
CA SER A 104 -4.42 14.72 -9.54
C SER A 104 -5.76 14.72 -10.29
N THR A 105 -6.30 13.52 -10.56
CA THR A 105 -7.60 13.35 -11.20
C THR A 105 -8.74 13.86 -10.31
N ILE A 106 -8.73 13.50 -9.02
CA ILE A 106 -9.72 13.98 -8.04
C ILE A 106 -9.66 15.53 -7.94
N ASN A 107 -8.48 16.07 -7.79
CA ASN A 107 -8.28 17.54 -7.72
C ASN A 107 -8.85 18.26 -8.96
N ARG A 108 -8.57 17.70 -10.15
CA ARG A 108 -9.07 18.26 -11.41
C ARG A 108 -10.60 18.17 -11.53
N VAL A 109 -11.18 17.03 -11.18
CA VAL A 109 -12.62 16.77 -11.37
C VAL A 109 -13.46 17.54 -10.37
N TYR A 110 -13.02 17.65 -9.13
CA TYR A 110 -13.77 18.28 -8.05
C TYR A 110 -13.29 19.69 -7.68
N GLY A 111 -12.27 20.22 -8.36
CA GLY A 111 -11.72 21.54 -8.05
C GLY A 111 -11.06 21.60 -6.66
N THR A 112 -10.54 20.46 -6.16
CA THR A 112 -9.88 20.38 -4.86
C THR A 112 -8.36 20.56 -4.98
N SER A 113 -7.67 20.68 -3.86
CA SER A 113 -6.21 20.81 -3.78
C SER A 113 -5.62 19.87 -2.76
N LEU A 114 -6.05 18.59 -2.79
CA LEU A 114 -5.57 17.54 -1.90
C LEU A 114 -4.06 17.35 -2.07
N LYS A 115 -3.34 17.28 -0.94
CA LYS A 115 -1.90 17.03 -0.87
C LYS A 115 -1.66 15.93 0.17
N PRO A 116 -1.73 14.66 -0.23
CA PRO A 116 -1.55 13.57 0.71
C PRO A 116 -0.09 13.43 1.15
N GLU A 117 0.10 12.92 2.36
CA GLU A 117 1.37 12.39 2.80
C GLU A 117 1.49 10.92 2.38
N ILE A 118 2.50 10.61 1.60
CA ILE A 118 2.72 9.24 1.08
C ILE A 118 3.73 8.53 1.99
N ARG A 119 3.37 7.32 2.43
CA ARG A 119 4.23 6.44 3.24
C ARG A 119 4.47 5.15 2.47
N LYS A 120 5.72 4.79 2.22
CA LYS A 120 6.13 3.53 1.60
C LYS A 120 6.52 2.55 2.69
N ILE A 121 5.89 1.37 2.69
CA ILE A 121 5.99 0.40 3.78
C ILE A 121 6.28 -0.97 3.19
N SER A 122 7.40 -1.58 3.61
CA SER A 122 7.69 -2.99 3.36
C SER A 122 7.41 -3.77 4.64
N ILE A 123 6.44 -4.68 4.59
CA ILE A 123 6.16 -5.58 5.71
C ILE A 123 6.87 -6.89 5.43
N ARG A 124 7.75 -7.29 6.37
CA ARG A 124 8.55 -8.52 6.24
C ARG A 124 8.18 -9.52 7.34
N GLU A 125 8.18 -10.79 6.99
CA GLU A 125 7.97 -11.86 7.96
C GLU A 125 9.07 -11.83 9.03
N ARG A 126 8.67 -11.90 10.30
CA ARG A 126 9.60 -11.87 11.42
C ARG A 126 10.28 -13.21 11.59
N HIS A 127 11.58 -13.30 11.36
CA HIS A 127 12.40 -14.35 11.97
C HIS A 127 12.55 -14.02 13.46
N ILE A 128 11.87 -14.80 14.31
CA ILE A 128 11.83 -14.58 15.76
C ILE A 128 13.25 -14.73 16.31
N LYS A 129 13.93 -13.60 16.57
CA LYS A 129 15.00 -13.53 17.57
C LYS A 129 14.35 -13.08 18.88
N PRO A 130 14.35 -13.92 19.93
CA PRO A 130 13.78 -13.51 21.21
C PRO A 130 14.60 -12.34 21.76
N LYS A 131 13.91 -11.27 22.20
CA LYS A 131 14.44 -10.14 22.99
C LYS A 131 14.97 -8.89 22.27
N GLN A 132 14.50 -8.49 21.12
CA GLN A 132 14.65 -7.09 20.74
C GLN A 132 13.38 -6.30 21.08
N LYS A 133 13.52 -5.28 21.96
CA LYS A 133 12.48 -4.26 22.16
C LYS A 133 12.20 -3.62 20.80
N GLN A 134 10.92 -3.44 20.47
CA GLN A 134 10.50 -2.72 19.28
C GLN A 134 11.09 -1.31 19.34
N LYS A 135 12.00 -1.00 18.44
CA LYS A 135 12.51 0.36 18.27
C LYS A 135 11.40 1.23 17.70
N ASP A 136 11.46 2.52 18.01
CA ASP A 136 10.58 3.50 17.40
C ASP A 136 10.68 3.42 15.87
N ILE A 137 9.58 3.79 15.21
CA ILE A 137 9.51 3.78 13.75
C ILE A 137 10.37 4.94 13.26
N GLU A 138 11.46 4.62 12.56
CA GLU A 138 12.29 5.58 11.86
C GLU A 138 11.96 5.55 10.37
N TYR A 139 11.53 6.69 9.82
CA TYR A 139 11.31 6.84 8.39
C TYR A 139 12.58 7.34 7.70
N ILE A 140 13.05 6.59 6.73
CA ILE A 140 14.10 7.03 5.80
C ILE A 140 13.41 7.31 4.48
N GLU A 141 13.40 8.58 4.03
CA GLU A 141 12.81 9.01 2.74
C GLU A 141 11.36 8.52 2.53
N ASN A 142 10.51 8.58 3.56
CA ASN A 142 9.15 8.04 3.55
C ASN A 142 9.06 6.51 3.34
N PHE A 143 10.15 5.80 3.57
CA PHE A 143 10.21 4.35 3.48
C PHE A 143 10.46 3.73 4.85
N HIS A 144 9.74 2.68 5.18
CA HIS A 144 9.90 1.93 6.42
C HIS A 144 9.74 0.44 6.18
N THR A 145 10.64 -0.36 6.79
CA THR A 145 10.54 -1.81 6.81
C THR A 145 10.03 -2.25 8.17
N PHE A 146 8.96 -3.01 8.17
CA PHE A 146 8.29 -3.48 9.38
C PHE A 146 8.28 -5.00 9.43
N GLU A 147 8.78 -5.57 10.53
CA GLU A 147 8.88 -7.02 10.75
C GLU A 147 7.95 -7.43 11.91
N ASN A 148 6.66 -7.70 11.63
CA ASN A 148 5.69 -8.11 12.65
C ASN A 148 4.47 -8.81 12.03
N SER A 149 3.79 -9.64 12.82
CA SER A 149 2.51 -10.26 12.46
C SER A 149 1.32 -9.30 12.55
N LYS A 150 1.49 -8.11 13.13
CA LYS A 150 0.46 -7.08 13.26
C LYS A 150 0.93 -5.75 12.68
N PHE A 151 0.11 -5.17 11.84
CA PHE A 151 0.31 -3.85 11.26
C PHE A 151 -0.63 -2.85 11.93
N TRP A 152 -0.05 -1.90 12.68
CA TRP A 152 -0.79 -0.85 13.39
C TRP A 152 -0.90 0.39 12.50
N LEU A 153 -2.05 0.57 11.84
CA LEU A 153 -2.26 1.65 10.88
C LEU A 153 -1.87 3.02 11.45
N LYS A 154 -2.34 3.32 12.65
CA LYS A 154 -2.14 4.61 13.31
C LYS A 154 -0.68 5.01 13.52
N LYS A 155 0.23 4.04 13.67
CA LYS A 155 1.66 4.31 13.86
C LYS A 155 2.33 4.97 12.65
N TYR A 156 1.70 4.90 11.48
CA TYR A 156 2.22 5.46 10.23
C TYR A 156 1.58 6.78 9.84
N LEU A 157 0.73 7.35 10.71
CA LEU A 157 -0.02 8.58 10.46
C LEU A 157 0.50 9.76 11.29
N VAL A 158 1.80 9.84 11.48
CA VAL A 158 2.48 10.90 12.24
C VAL A 158 3.34 11.76 11.34
#